data_fa48bbf384e9b629405ae480f08a7ce1
#
_entry.id   fa48bbf384e9b629405ae480f08a7ce1
#
_cell.length_a   1.000
_cell.length_b   1.000
_cell.length_c   1.000
_cell.angle_alpha   90.00
_cell.angle_beta   90.00
_cell.angle_gamma   90.00
#
_symmetry.space_group_name_H-M   'P 1'
#
loop_
_entity.id
_entity.type
_entity.pdbx_description
1 polymer ?
#
loop_
_entity_poly.entity_id
_entity_poly.type
_entity_poly.pdbx_seq_one_letter_code
_entity_poly.pdbx_strand_id
1 'polypeptide(L)'
;PHHLEFDRLFGKNDTSYERLNKAREMAIRYHIIIVLKGANTAIITPKGDVLFNSSGNAGMATAGSGDTLTGMITGLLAQGYHPIPAAILGVFLHGMAGDLAAEKDSQEYITARDIISQIGQAYKKLHNYRV
;
A
#
# COMPACT_ATOMS: atom_id res chain seq x y z
N PRO A 1 8.06 -1.37 2.15
CA PRO A 1 8.92 -0.31 2.65
C PRO A 1 8.55 1.06 2.07
N HIS A 2 8.84 2.16 2.79
CA HIS A 2 8.94 3.48 2.19
C HIS A 2 10.36 3.69 1.58
N HIS A 3 10.60 4.83 0.95
CA HIS A 3 11.84 5.07 0.19
C HIS A 3 13.12 4.82 1.00
N LEU A 4 13.23 5.37 2.22
CA LEU A 4 14.43 5.23 3.05
C LEU A 4 14.64 3.79 3.56
N GLU A 5 13.56 3.09 3.91
CA GLU A 5 13.63 1.68 4.30
C GLU A 5 14.11 0.82 3.13
N PHE A 6 13.59 1.08 1.93
CA PHE A 6 14.01 0.39 0.73
C PHE A 6 15.48 0.62 0.43
N ASP A 7 15.93 1.88 0.47
CA ASP A 7 17.32 2.24 0.21
C ASP A 7 18.29 1.66 1.26
N ARG A 8 17.85 1.49 2.51
CA ARG A 8 18.64 0.77 3.53
C ARG A 8 18.80 -0.71 3.25
N LEU A 9 17.78 -1.35 2.67
CA LEU A 9 17.80 -2.79 2.37
C LEU A 9 18.59 -3.11 1.09
N PHE A 10 18.46 -2.28 0.05
CA PHE A 10 18.91 -2.63 -1.29
C PHE A 10 19.93 -1.65 -1.90
N GLY A 11 20.36 -0.66 -1.12
CA GLY A 11 21.28 0.37 -1.54
C GLY A 11 20.57 1.67 -1.97
N LYS A 12 21.29 2.79 -1.84
CA LYS A 12 20.80 4.13 -2.17
C LYS A 12 20.44 4.25 -3.65
N ASN A 13 19.32 4.91 -3.91
CA ASN A 13 18.86 5.29 -5.24
C ASN A 13 18.59 6.79 -5.27
N ASP A 14 19.10 7.49 -6.28
CA ASP A 14 19.00 8.95 -6.34
C ASP A 14 17.65 9.41 -6.90
N THR A 15 17.00 8.58 -7.70
CA THR A 15 15.68 8.89 -8.30
C THR A 15 14.61 7.84 -7.96
N SER A 16 13.36 8.24 -8.05
CA SER A 16 12.22 7.31 -7.94
C SER A 16 12.23 6.27 -9.05
N TYR A 17 12.70 6.64 -10.24
CA TYR A 17 12.83 5.72 -11.38
C TYR A 17 13.87 4.63 -11.11
N GLU A 18 15.05 4.99 -10.63
CA GLU A 18 16.10 4.04 -10.26
C GLU A 18 15.61 3.10 -9.15
N ARG A 19 14.95 3.66 -8.13
CA ARG A 19 14.37 2.88 -7.03
C ARG A 19 13.34 1.87 -7.52
N LEU A 20 12.45 2.27 -8.44
CA LEU A 20 11.47 1.38 -9.04
C LEU A 20 12.14 0.24 -9.83
N ASN A 21 13.13 0.55 -10.63
CA ASN A 21 13.88 -0.46 -11.39
C ASN A 21 14.63 -1.42 -10.46
N LYS A 22 15.23 -0.91 -9.39
CA LYS A 22 15.87 -1.73 -8.36
C LYS A 22 14.86 -2.63 -7.66
N ALA A 23 13.67 -2.11 -7.36
CA ALA A 23 12.60 -2.90 -6.75
C ALA A 23 12.14 -4.05 -7.69
N ARG A 24 12.04 -3.80 -8.99
CA ARG A 24 11.74 -4.86 -9.97
C ARG A 24 12.83 -5.93 -10.00
N GLU A 25 14.10 -5.54 -10.05
CA GLU A 25 15.23 -6.47 -10.00
C GLU A 25 15.17 -7.34 -8.74
N MET A 26 14.93 -6.73 -7.58
CA MET A 26 14.88 -7.44 -6.30
C MET A 26 13.67 -8.36 -6.19
N ALA A 27 12.49 -7.94 -6.67
CA ALA A 27 11.29 -8.75 -6.70
C ALA A 27 11.48 -10.03 -7.53
N ILE A 28 12.08 -9.90 -8.71
CA ILE A 28 12.41 -11.02 -9.59
C ILE A 28 13.45 -11.93 -8.94
N ARG A 29 14.56 -11.34 -8.46
CA ARG A 29 15.70 -12.07 -7.90
C ARG A 29 15.34 -12.92 -6.70
N TYR A 30 14.51 -12.38 -5.80
CA TYR A 30 14.13 -13.04 -4.54
C TYR A 30 12.77 -13.72 -4.59
N HIS A 31 12.07 -13.68 -5.73
CA HIS A 31 10.73 -14.22 -5.87
C HIS A 31 9.74 -13.68 -4.82
N ILE A 32 9.79 -12.38 -4.57
CA ILE A 32 8.93 -11.69 -3.60
C ILE A 32 8.05 -10.64 -4.25
N ILE A 33 6.96 -10.30 -3.56
CA ILE A 33 6.16 -9.12 -3.88
C ILE A 33 6.70 -7.95 -3.06
N ILE A 34 6.97 -6.82 -3.72
CA ILE A 34 7.41 -5.60 -3.04
C ILE A 34 6.29 -4.57 -3.13
N VAL A 35 5.82 -4.10 -1.98
CA VAL A 35 4.90 -2.97 -1.87
C VAL A 35 5.74 -1.73 -1.55
N LEU A 36 6.15 -1.01 -2.58
CA LEU A 36 6.97 0.20 -2.45
C LEU A 36 6.07 1.39 -2.18
N LYS A 37 6.04 1.83 -0.91
CA LYS A 37 5.18 2.93 -0.45
C LYS A 37 5.67 4.28 -0.95
N GLY A 38 4.74 5.12 -1.39
CA GLY A 38 4.97 6.48 -1.87
C GLY A 38 3.65 7.17 -2.16
N ALA A 39 3.68 8.34 -2.76
CA ALA A 39 2.48 9.07 -3.19
C ALA A 39 1.57 8.18 -4.08
N ASN A 40 2.18 7.40 -4.96
CA ASN A 40 1.53 6.33 -5.71
C ASN A 40 2.23 5.02 -5.35
N THR A 41 1.72 4.32 -4.36
CA THR A 41 2.29 3.04 -3.92
C THR A 41 2.35 2.06 -5.09
N ALA A 42 3.53 1.50 -5.35
CA ALA A 42 3.74 0.50 -6.39
C ALA A 42 3.74 -0.90 -5.81
N ILE A 43 2.99 -1.81 -6.43
CA ILE A 43 3.02 -3.24 -6.14
C ILE A 43 3.82 -3.92 -7.26
N ILE A 44 4.96 -4.49 -6.91
CA ILE A 44 5.87 -5.13 -7.84
C ILE A 44 5.79 -6.64 -7.65
N THR A 45 5.50 -7.36 -8.74
CA THR A 45 5.35 -8.82 -8.71
C THR A 45 6.68 -9.55 -8.89
N PRO A 46 6.78 -10.84 -8.53
CA PRO A 46 7.96 -11.66 -8.81
C PRO A 46 8.31 -11.83 -10.30
N LYS A 47 7.37 -11.48 -11.20
CA LYS A 47 7.62 -11.45 -12.66
C LYS A 47 8.12 -10.09 -13.15
N GLY A 48 8.18 -9.09 -12.26
CA GLY A 48 8.60 -7.73 -12.61
C GLY A 48 7.49 -6.83 -13.13
N ASP A 49 6.22 -7.27 -13.06
CA ASP A 49 5.09 -6.39 -13.34
C ASP A 49 4.96 -5.34 -12.25
N VAL A 50 4.57 -4.13 -12.63
CA VAL A 50 4.39 -3.00 -11.71
C VAL A 50 2.97 -2.50 -11.83
N LEU A 51 2.25 -2.48 -10.69
CA LEU A 51 0.92 -1.92 -10.59
C LEU A 51 0.97 -0.71 -9.65
N PHE A 52 0.40 0.40 -10.07
CA PHE A 52 0.31 1.61 -9.25
C PHE A 52 -1.07 1.73 -8.61
N ASN A 53 -1.08 2.00 -7.31
CA ASN A 53 -2.30 2.28 -6.59
C ASN A 53 -2.73 3.74 -6.81
N SER A 54 -4.03 3.95 -7.03
CA SER A 54 -4.64 5.26 -7.26
C SER A 54 -5.43 5.82 -6.07
N SER A 55 -5.57 5.05 -4.99
CA SER A 55 -6.26 5.48 -3.77
C SER A 55 -5.30 6.02 -2.72
N GLY A 56 -5.80 6.80 -1.77
CA GLY A 56 -5.03 7.37 -0.70
C GLY A 56 -4.67 8.84 -0.91
N ASN A 57 -4.21 9.45 0.17
CA ASN A 57 -3.89 10.88 0.22
C ASN A 57 -2.65 11.15 1.07
N ALA A 58 -2.15 12.38 1.04
CA ALA A 58 -0.92 12.77 1.73
C ALA A 58 -1.01 12.66 3.26
N GLY A 59 -2.20 12.80 3.85
CA GLY A 59 -2.42 12.65 5.29
C GLY A 59 -2.11 11.26 5.81
N MET A 60 -2.09 10.26 4.94
CA MET A 60 -1.72 8.89 5.30
C MET A 60 -0.23 8.71 5.62
N ALA A 61 0.60 9.74 5.42
CA ALA A 61 2.01 9.76 5.85
C ALA A 61 2.11 10.01 7.38
N THR A 62 1.42 9.22 8.16
CA THR A 62 1.34 9.28 9.61
C THR A 62 1.90 8.01 10.25
N ALA A 63 2.37 8.11 11.51
CA ALA A 63 2.90 6.98 12.25
C ALA A 63 1.86 5.84 12.39
N GLY A 64 2.27 4.61 12.16
CA GLY A 64 1.41 3.42 12.23
C GLY A 64 0.59 3.12 10.98
N SER A 65 0.54 4.01 9.99
CA SER A 65 -0.16 3.78 8.73
C SER A 65 0.40 2.57 7.97
N GLY A 66 1.74 2.42 7.95
CA GLY A 66 2.40 1.26 7.35
C GLY A 66 2.11 -0.05 8.08
N ASP A 67 2.02 -0.02 9.41
CA ASP A 67 1.67 -1.19 10.23
C ASP A 67 0.21 -1.60 9.98
N THR A 68 -0.69 -0.62 9.82
CA THR A 68 -2.08 -0.84 9.43
C THR A 68 -2.15 -1.56 8.07
N LEU A 69 -1.41 -1.09 7.08
CA LEU A 69 -1.34 -1.74 5.76
C LEU A 69 -0.82 -3.18 5.87
N THR A 70 0.23 -3.40 6.64
CA THR A 70 0.78 -4.75 6.89
C THR A 70 -0.28 -5.67 7.49
N GLY A 71 -1.01 -5.19 8.49
CA GLY A 71 -2.11 -5.93 9.13
C GLY A 71 -3.22 -6.28 8.14
N MET A 72 -3.60 -5.34 7.27
CA MET A 72 -4.64 -5.58 6.26
C MET A 72 -4.23 -6.65 5.24
N ILE A 73 -3.01 -6.57 4.70
CA ILE A 73 -2.48 -7.58 3.76
C ILE A 73 -2.38 -8.94 4.43
N THR A 74 -1.86 -8.99 5.66
CA THR A 74 -1.76 -10.23 6.46
C THR A 74 -3.13 -10.85 6.72
N GLY A 75 -4.12 -10.03 7.05
CA GLY A 75 -5.51 -10.48 7.24
C GLY A 75 -6.12 -11.08 5.98
N LEU A 76 -5.83 -10.51 4.81
CA LEU A 76 -6.29 -11.06 3.53
C LEU A 76 -5.60 -12.40 3.21
N LEU A 77 -4.29 -12.50 3.45
CA LEU A 77 -3.55 -13.76 3.30
C LEU A 77 -4.11 -14.85 4.24
N ALA A 78 -4.41 -14.50 5.48
CA ALA A 78 -5.00 -15.41 6.46
C ALA A 78 -6.40 -15.91 6.04
N GLN A 79 -7.13 -15.14 5.25
CA GLN A 79 -8.41 -15.52 4.66
C GLN A 79 -8.28 -16.35 3.36
N GLY A 80 -7.06 -16.66 2.95
CA GLY A 80 -6.80 -17.52 1.78
C GLY A 80 -6.66 -16.77 0.44
N TYR A 81 -6.58 -15.45 0.46
CA TYR A 81 -6.23 -14.71 -0.76
C TYR A 81 -4.80 -15.05 -1.20
N HIS A 82 -4.61 -15.24 -2.50
CA HIS A 82 -3.26 -15.37 -3.04
C HIS A 82 -2.45 -14.08 -2.83
N PRO A 83 -1.10 -14.16 -2.73
CA PRO A 83 -0.26 -13.02 -2.34
C PRO A 83 -0.41 -11.77 -3.21
N ILE A 84 -0.48 -11.90 -4.54
CA ILE A 84 -0.63 -10.75 -5.45
C ILE A 84 -1.99 -10.07 -5.28
N PRO A 85 -3.15 -10.78 -5.35
CA PRO A 85 -4.44 -10.20 -5.01
C PRO A 85 -4.52 -9.60 -3.61
N ALA A 86 -3.92 -10.23 -2.60
CA ALA A 86 -3.88 -9.70 -1.23
C ALA A 86 -3.13 -8.37 -1.16
N ALA A 87 -2.00 -8.24 -1.83
CA ALA A 87 -1.23 -7.00 -1.89
C ALA A 87 -2.01 -5.89 -2.61
N ILE A 88 -2.59 -6.18 -3.77
CA ILE A 88 -3.37 -5.22 -4.56
C ILE A 88 -4.59 -4.73 -3.78
N LEU A 89 -5.40 -5.65 -3.27
CA LEU A 89 -6.61 -5.34 -2.53
C LEU A 89 -6.30 -4.62 -1.22
N GLY A 90 -5.30 -5.07 -0.48
CA GLY A 90 -4.88 -4.47 0.77
C GLY A 90 -4.40 -3.03 0.60
N VAL A 91 -3.57 -2.76 -0.40
CA VAL A 91 -3.09 -1.40 -0.70
C VAL A 91 -4.25 -0.50 -1.14
N PHE A 92 -5.14 -0.98 -2.00
CA PHE A 92 -6.28 -0.21 -2.48
C PHE A 92 -7.27 0.13 -1.35
N LEU A 93 -7.66 -0.86 -0.54
CA LEU A 93 -8.58 -0.65 0.59
C LEU A 93 -7.97 0.23 1.68
N HIS A 94 -6.67 0.10 1.95
CA HIS A 94 -5.96 0.98 2.87
C HIS A 94 -6.01 2.43 2.39
N GLY A 95 -5.72 2.68 1.11
CA GLY A 95 -5.84 4.02 0.52
C GLY A 95 -7.27 4.56 0.59
N MET A 96 -8.27 3.75 0.23
CA MET A 96 -9.67 4.14 0.31
C MET A 96 -10.11 4.45 1.75
N ALA A 97 -9.66 3.68 2.74
CA ALA A 97 -9.94 3.97 4.15
C ALA A 97 -9.30 5.29 4.59
N GLY A 98 -8.09 5.59 4.11
CA GLY A 98 -7.43 6.89 4.33
C GLY A 98 -8.18 8.05 3.69
N ASP A 99 -8.71 7.87 2.49
CA ASP A 99 -9.53 8.89 1.80
C ASP A 99 -10.85 9.15 2.57
N LEU A 100 -11.52 8.10 3.02
CA LEU A 100 -12.72 8.23 3.86
C LEU A 100 -12.43 8.90 5.20
N ALA A 101 -11.29 8.62 5.81
CA ALA A 101 -10.87 9.30 7.04
C ALA A 101 -10.62 10.80 6.79
N ALA A 102 -9.96 11.16 5.67
CA ALA A 102 -9.70 12.54 5.31
C ALA A 102 -10.97 13.30 4.92
N GLU A 103 -11.96 12.65 4.29
CA GLU A 103 -13.28 13.23 4.01
C GLU A 103 -14.03 13.60 5.30
N LYS A 104 -13.86 12.79 6.35
CA LYS A 104 -14.53 12.99 7.64
C LYS A 104 -13.90 14.14 8.45
N ASP A 105 -12.57 14.18 8.53
CA ASP A 105 -11.85 15.11 9.42
C ASP A 105 -11.00 16.13 8.62
N SER A 106 -9.87 15.75 8.13
CA SER A 106 -9.01 16.43 7.13
C SER A 106 -7.72 15.64 6.97
N GLN A 107 -6.99 15.88 5.87
CA GLN A 107 -5.71 15.19 5.63
C GLN A 107 -4.65 15.50 6.70
N GLU A 108 -4.69 16.70 7.27
CA GLU A 108 -3.74 17.16 8.28
C GLU A 108 -3.98 16.53 9.65
N TYR A 109 -5.19 16.03 9.90
CA TYR A 109 -5.60 15.54 11.22
C TYR A 109 -5.63 14.02 11.35
N ILE A 110 -5.76 13.27 10.26
CA ILE A 110 -5.93 11.82 10.31
C ILE A 110 -4.74 11.09 10.92
N THR A 111 -5.06 10.07 11.69
CA THR A 111 -4.11 9.13 12.31
C THR A 111 -4.31 7.71 11.78
N ALA A 112 -3.40 6.80 12.10
CA ALA A 112 -3.57 5.38 11.77
C ALA A 112 -4.87 4.79 12.35
N ARG A 113 -5.31 5.25 13.54
CA ARG A 113 -6.56 4.81 14.16
C ARG A 113 -7.78 5.24 13.34
N ASP A 114 -7.76 6.43 12.76
CA ASP A 114 -8.84 6.93 11.92
C ASP A 114 -8.93 6.11 10.63
N ILE A 115 -7.79 5.77 10.02
CA ILE A 115 -7.72 4.84 8.88
C ILE A 115 -8.33 3.49 9.24
N ILE A 116 -7.93 2.89 10.36
CA ILE A 116 -8.47 1.61 10.85
C ILE A 116 -9.99 1.69 11.00
N SER A 117 -10.52 2.77 11.57
CA SER A 117 -11.95 2.96 11.78
C SER A 117 -12.77 2.97 10.47
N GLN A 118 -12.14 3.32 9.35
CA GLN A 118 -12.78 3.41 8.04
C GLN A 118 -12.64 2.15 7.18
N ILE A 119 -11.89 1.12 7.62
CA ILE A 119 -11.68 -0.11 6.83
C ILE A 119 -13.02 -0.77 6.46
N GLY A 120 -13.95 -0.88 7.41
CA GLY A 120 -15.28 -1.46 7.16
C GLY A 120 -16.07 -0.69 6.11
N GLN A 121 -15.99 0.64 6.13
CA GLN A 121 -16.65 1.49 5.11
C GLN A 121 -15.98 1.38 3.75
N ALA A 122 -14.64 1.21 3.70
CA ALA A 122 -13.92 0.96 2.47
C ALA A 122 -14.38 -0.34 1.79
N TYR A 123 -14.53 -1.42 2.54
CA TYR A 123 -15.11 -2.67 2.04
C TYR A 123 -16.54 -2.50 1.53
N LYS A 124 -17.39 -1.80 2.28
CA LYS A 124 -18.77 -1.52 1.87
C LYS A 124 -18.82 -0.72 0.57
N LYS A 125 -17.98 0.31 0.44
CA LYS A 125 -17.87 1.14 -0.77
C LYS A 125 -17.39 0.28 -1.97
N LEU A 126 -16.41 -0.60 -1.78
CA LEU A 126 -15.94 -1.51 -2.80
C LEU A 126 -17.04 -2.43 -3.34
N HIS A 127 -17.89 -2.98 -2.46
CA HIS A 127 -19.01 -3.82 -2.90
C HIS A 127 -20.05 -3.09 -3.74
N ASN A 128 -20.20 -1.78 -3.56
CA ASN A 128 -21.12 -0.95 -4.33
C ASN A 128 -20.61 -0.63 -5.74
N TYR A 129 -19.33 -0.88 -6.06
CA TYR A 129 -18.78 -0.80 -7.41
C TYR A 129 -19.08 -2.03 -8.28
N ARG A 130 -19.86 -3.00 -7.79
CA ARG A 130 -20.35 -4.08 -8.64
C ARG A 130 -21.41 -3.53 -9.60
N VAL A 131 -20.98 -3.34 -10.82
CA VAL A 131 -21.86 -3.14 -11.97
C VAL A 131 -22.54 -4.47 -12.30
#